data_8f9b8102c71cbbabec3faadfc9cd9926
#
_entry.id   8f9b8102c71cbbabec3faadfc9cd9926
#
_cell.length_a   1.000
_cell.length_b   1.000
_cell.length_c   1.000
_cell.angle_alpha   90.00
_cell.angle_beta   90.00
_cell.angle_gamma   90.00
#
_symmetry.space_group_name_H-M   'P 1'
#
loop_
_entity.id
_entity.type
_entity.pdbx_description
1 polymer ?
#
loop_
_entity_poly.entity_id
_entity_poly.type
_entity_poly.pdbx_seq_one_letter_code
_entity_poly.pdbx_strand_id
1 'polypeptide(L)' 'MTTSAALCAGYGGLDMAVEAVTGAQVDWYAETCPDASAVMAHHHPRARNIGDITTADWTEVMPTGSRPVDVLTAGYP' A
#
# COMPACT_ATOMS: atom_id res chain seq x y z
N MET A 1 12.93 8.30 -6.98
CA MET A 1 12.22 8.05 -5.72
C MET A 1 11.78 6.58 -5.68
N THR A 2 12.04 5.90 -4.58
CA THR A 2 11.59 4.52 -4.38
C THR A 2 10.16 4.52 -3.88
N THR A 3 9.29 3.73 -4.49
CA THR A 3 7.90 3.61 -4.11
C THR A 3 7.58 2.19 -3.66
N SER A 4 6.61 2.05 -2.78
CA SER A 4 6.14 0.75 -2.31
C SER A 4 4.62 0.66 -2.36
N ALA A 5 4.13 -0.56 -2.28
CA ALA A 5 2.71 -0.84 -2.15
C ALA A 5 2.53 -2.01 -1.20
N ALA A 6 1.37 -2.09 -0.56
CA ALA A 6 1.10 -3.11 0.43
C ALA A 6 -0.23 -3.81 0.19
N LEU A 7 -0.20 -5.13 0.22
CA LEU A 7 -1.39 -5.97 0.19
C LEU A 7 -1.69 -6.44 1.61
N CYS A 8 -2.96 -6.35 2.03
CA CYS A 8 -3.38 -6.74 3.38
C CYS A 8 -2.51 -6.05 4.44
N ALA A 9 -2.47 -4.73 4.37
CA ALA A 9 -1.50 -3.91 5.08
C ALA A 9 -1.58 -4.00 6.61
N GLY A 10 -2.74 -4.33 7.17
CA GLY A 10 -2.93 -4.32 8.61
C GLY A 10 -2.65 -2.94 9.18
N TYR A 11 -1.87 -2.88 10.25
CA TYR A 11 -1.49 -1.60 10.87
C TYR A 11 -0.24 -0.97 10.26
N GLY A 12 0.29 -1.55 9.19
CA GLY A 12 1.38 -0.94 8.44
C GLY A 12 2.78 -1.20 8.99
N GLY A 13 2.93 -2.14 9.92
CA GLY A 13 4.24 -2.41 10.53
C GLY A 13 5.29 -2.86 9.51
N LEU A 14 4.93 -3.73 8.59
CA LEU A 14 5.85 -4.18 7.53
C LEU A 14 6.21 -3.04 6.59
N ASP A 15 5.23 -2.22 6.23
CA ASP A 15 5.46 -1.08 5.33
C ASP A 15 6.37 -0.04 5.95
N MET A 16 6.19 0.21 7.24
CA MET A 16 7.05 1.14 7.97
C MET A 16 8.49 0.62 8.04
N ALA A 17 8.68 -0.69 8.20
CA ALA A 17 10.01 -1.30 8.19
C ALA A 17 10.67 -1.15 6.81
N VAL A 18 9.94 -1.39 5.74
CA VAL A 18 10.45 -1.22 4.37
C VAL A 18 10.81 0.24 4.12
N GLU A 19 9.96 1.17 4.54
CA GLU A 19 10.22 2.60 4.41
C GLU A 19 11.49 3.00 5.15
N ALA A 20 11.67 2.51 6.39
CA ALA A 20 12.85 2.83 7.19
C ALA A 20 14.15 2.31 6.56
N VAL A 21 14.12 1.14 5.93
CA VAL A 21 15.30 0.52 5.33
C VAL A 21 15.60 1.07 3.94
N THR A 22 14.59 1.30 3.11
CA THR A 22 14.76 1.65 1.69
C THR A 22 14.47 3.11 1.37
N GLY A 23 13.83 3.86 2.27
CA GLY A 23 13.34 5.19 1.97
C GLY A 23 12.12 5.22 1.06
N ALA A 24 11.50 4.07 0.82
CA ALA A 24 10.36 3.96 -0.07
C ALA A 24 9.14 4.69 0.50
N GLN A 25 8.41 5.39 -0.37
CA GLN A 25 7.11 5.98 0.01
C GLN A 25 5.99 5.05 -0.43
N VAL A 26 5.00 4.85 0.45
CA VAL A 26 3.83 4.04 0.12
C VAL A 26 2.98 4.79 -0.90
N ASP A 27 2.78 4.18 -2.07
CA ASP A 27 1.99 4.74 -3.15
C ASP A 27 0.51 4.34 -3.01
N TRP A 28 0.28 3.07 -2.74
CA TRP A 28 -1.07 2.57 -2.47
C TRP A 28 -1.00 1.35 -1.54
N TYR A 29 -2.13 1.03 -0.93
CA TYR A 29 -2.25 -0.16 -0.08
C TYR A 29 -3.65 -0.73 -0.19
N ALA A 30 -3.81 -1.99 0.20
CA ALA A 30 -5.09 -2.69 0.21
C ALA A 30 -5.41 -3.11 1.64
N GLU A 31 -6.44 -2.52 2.22
CA GLU A 31 -6.88 -2.86 3.57
C GLU A 31 -8.39 -2.67 3.70
N THR A 32 -9.07 -3.72 4.15
CA THR A 32 -10.53 -3.70 4.31
C THR A 32 -10.98 -3.48 5.76
N CYS A 33 -10.12 -3.71 6.74
CA CYS A 33 -10.44 -3.47 8.15
C CYS A 33 -10.54 -1.97 8.42
N PRO A 34 -11.68 -1.46 8.93
CA PRO A 34 -11.83 -0.02 9.16
C PRO A 34 -10.81 0.58 10.12
N ASP A 35 -10.48 -0.13 11.19
CA ASP A 35 -9.52 0.36 12.17
C ASP A 35 -8.12 0.42 11.60
N ALA A 36 -7.69 -0.63 10.90
CA ALA A 36 -6.40 -0.66 10.25
C ALA A 36 -6.31 0.37 9.12
N SER A 37 -7.39 0.55 8.36
CA SER A 37 -7.47 1.57 7.31
C SER A 37 -7.29 2.97 7.88
N ALA A 38 -7.88 3.26 9.03
CA ALA A 38 -7.72 4.55 9.68
C ALA A 38 -6.27 4.80 10.11
N VAL A 39 -5.60 3.78 10.63
CA VAL A 39 -4.18 3.87 11.00
C VAL A 39 -3.31 4.14 9.76
N MET A 40 -3.56 3.41 8.67
CA MET A 40 -2.81 3.60 7.43
C MET A 40 -3.04 5.00 6.84
N ALA A 41 -4.27 5.51 6.88
CA ALA A 41 -4.57 6.85 6.40
C ALA A 41 -3.85 7.93 7.22
N HIS A 42 -3.68 7.70 8.51
CA HIS A 42 -2.95 8.61 9.37
C HIS A 42 -1.45 8.64 9.06
N HIS A 43 -0.84 7.45 8.87
CA HIS A 43 0.59 7.34 8.59
C HIS A 43 0.95 7.68 7.14
N HIS A 44 0.04 7.42 6.20
CA HIS A 44 0.29 7.59 4.76
C HIS A 44 -0.86 8.37 4.11
N PRO A 45 -1.00 9.67 4.44
CA PRO A 45 -2.16 10.45 3.98
C PRO A 45 -2.22 10.64 2.48
N ARG A 46 -1.10 10.45 1.76
CA ARG A 46 -1.06 10.59 0.30
C ARG A 46 -1.26 9.27 -0.43
N ALA A 47 -1.18 8.15 0.30
CA ALA A 47 -1.37 6.84 -0.31
C ALA A 47 -2.87 6.56 -0.47
N ARG A 48 -3.20 5.84 -1.55
CA ARG A 48 -4.58 5.45 -1.81
C ARG A 48 -4.86 4.06 -1.27
N ASN A 49 -5.98 3.90 -0.56
CA ASN A 49 -6.46 2.59 -0.14
C ASN A 49 -7.33 2.02 -1.26
N ILE A 50 -6.88 0.94 -1.89
CA ILE A 50 -7.64 0.29 -2.96
C ILE A 50 -8.66 -0.73 -2.44
N GLY A 51 -8.71 -0.94 -1.12
CA GLY A 51 -9.71 -1.79 -0.49
C GLY A 51 -9.42 -3.28 -0.62
N ASP A 52 -10.39 -4.03 -1.15
CA ASP A 52 -10.30 -5.48 -1.28
C ASP A 52 -9.54 -5.86 -2.56
N ILE A 53 -8.47 -6.63 -2.40
CA ILE A 53 -7.64 -7.06 -3.54
C ILE A 53 -8.39 -7.95 -4.53
N THR A 54 -9.47 -8.59 -4.11
CA THR A 54 -10.27 -9.46 -4.98
C THR A 54 -11.21 -8.68 -5.89
N THR A 55 -11.51 -7.44 -5.54
CA THR A 55 -12.43 -6.58 -6.31
C THR A 55 -11.75 -5.33 -6.87
N ALA A 56 -10.46 -5.14 -6.62
CA ALA A 56 -9.72 -3.97 -7.09
C ALA A 56 -9.66 -3.93 -8.62
N ASP A 57 -9.82 -2.73 -9.17
CA ASP A 57 -9.59 -2.50 -10.59
C ASP A 57 -8.10 -2.23 -10.81
N TRP A 58 -7.37 -3.27 -11.18
CA TRP A 58 -5.92 -3.21 -11.34
C TRP A 58 -5.49 -2.31 -12.50
N THR A 59 -6.35 -2.11 -13.50
CA THR A 59 -6.05 -1.18 -14.57
C THR A 59 -6.11 0.27 -14.11
N GLU A 60 -6.94 0.56 -13.12
CA GLU A 60 -6.98 1.87 -12.47
C GLU A 60 -5.82 2.07 -11.51
N VAL A 61 -5.48 1.04 -10.73
CA VAL A 61 -4.39 1.09 -9.75
C VAL A 61 -3.04 1.22 -10.45
N MET A 62 -2.84 0.44 -11.52
CA MET A 62 -1.61 0.43 -12.31
C MET A 62 -1.94 0.62 -13.78
N PRO A 63 -2.27 1.84 -14.22
CA PRO A 63 -2.60 2.09 -15.63
C PRO A 63 -1.46 1.70 -16.56
N THR A 64 -1.81 1.26 -17.76
CA THR A 64 -0.83 0.92 -18.79
C THR A 64 0.10 2.11 -19.03
N GLY A 65 1.40 1.86 -19.00
CA GLY A 65 2.42 2.90 -19.18
C GLY A 65 2.81 3.64 -17.91
N SER A 66 2.13 3.38 -16.78
CA SER A 66 2.52 3.98 -15.51
C SER A 66 3.77 3.28 -14.95
N ARG A 67 4.50 3.99 -14.11
CA ARG A 67 5.65 3.42 -13.43
C ARG A 67 5.16 2.43 -12.35
N PRO A 68 5.63 1.17 -12.35
CA PRO A 68 5.28 0.23 -11.29
C PRO A 68 5.95 0.62 -9.97
N VAL A 69 5.41 0.11 -8.87
CA VAL A 69 6.06 0.28 -7.57
C VAL A 69 7.36 -0.55 -7.53
N ASP A 70 8.33 -0.07 -6.77
CA ASP A 70 9.61 -0.75 -6.65
C ASP A 70 9.58 -1.92 -5.68
N VAL A 71 8.78 -1.81 -4.62
CA VAL A 71 8.65 -2.83 -3.57
C VAL A 71 7.19 -3.14 -3.31
N LEU A 72 6.83 -4.41 -3.31
CA LEU A 72 5.49 -4.86 -2.93
C LEU A 72 5.59 -5.70 -1.67
N THR A 73 4.84 -5.32 -0.64
CA THR A 73 4.75 -6.10 0.60
C THR A 73 3.40 -6.80 0.68
N ALA A 74 3.36 -7.93 1.37
CA ALA A 74 2.12 -8.68 1.57
C ALA A 74 2.12 -9.29 2.97
N GLY A 75 1.29 -8.74 3.85
CA GLY A 75 1.12 -9.23 5.21
C GLY A 75 -0.19 -10.00 5.34
N TYR A 76 -0.20 -11.26 4.95
CA TYR A 76 -1.39 -12.08 5.05
C TYR A 76 -1.68 -12.45 6.50
N PRO A 77 -2.97 -12.51 6.89
CA PRO A 77 -3.36 -12.95 8.23
C PRO A 77 -3.08 -14.44 8.43
#